data_2077b069b292bfd14a584df98d0f952b
#
_entry.id   2077b069b292bfd14a584df98d0f952b
#
_cell.length_a   1.000
_cell.length_b   1.000
_cell.length_c   1.000
_cell.angle_alpha   90.00
_cell.angle_beta   90.00
_cell.angle_gamma   90.00
#
_symmetry.space_group_name_H-M   'P 1'
#
loop_
_entity.id
_entity.type
_entity.pdbx_description
1 polymer ?
#
loop_
_entity_poly.entity_id
_entity_poly.type
_entity_poly.pdbx_seq_one_letter_code
_entity_poly.pdbx_strand_id
1 'polypeptide(L)'
;MLYLKLGEREELIYYYGFQALFMVLITLLWRMFYKNIHSTLLSNMCMLLSIGFVVLTRIDIEQSVRQFKIVIIAMIVSMLVPVIIRKWKSCCKFDNIYGIIGIVMLGAVLVLSASTYGANISFTIAGITLQPSEFVKILFVFYVAGRFYRSTEFKDVIVTTIFAAAHVLILVASTDLGGALLFFVTYLVMIYVATKKSVYCMLGIAGGCVAGVLAYNLFSHVRIRVMAWADPWSCIDNEGYQIAQSLFAIGTGGWTGMGLGQGMPGNIPFVEKDSIFSAISEEMGGIFAICLILICMCMFLAFFNLAMKVKNKFYCYIAMGLGTMYATQVLLTVGGVTKFIPLTGVTLPLVSYGGSSMLSTLMMLGIIQGISLIIRDEELEVERERNRLEREKRKRIKEKEKQKI
;
A
#
# COMPACT_ATOMS: atom_id res chain seq x y z
N MET A 1 24.29 15.53 -10.85
CA MET A 1 25.08 14.27 -10.82
C MET A 1 24.58 13.27 -11.87
N LEU A 2 23.31 12.89 -11.91
CA LEU A 2 22.74 12.03 -12.98
C LEU A 2 22.91 12.65 -14.39
N TYR A 3 22.74 13.96 -14.54
CA TYR A 3 22.96 14.69 -15.76
C TYR A 3 24.38 14.47 -16.34
N LEU A 4 25.40 14.56 -15.50
CA LEU A 4 26.80 14.35 -15.91
C LEU A 4 27.13 12.91 -16.30
N LYS A 5 26.39 11.94 -15.76
CA LYS A 5 26.62 10.50 -16.02
C LYS A 5 25.82 9.92 -17.18
N LEU A 6 24.62 10.44 -17.44
CA LEU A 6 23.77 9.99 -18.54
C LEU A 6 24.07 10.74 -19.86
N GLY A 7 25.17 11.50 -19.92
CA GLY A 7 25.68 12.13 -21.12
C GLY A 7 24.99 13.43 -21.47
N GLU A 8 25.09 14.44 -20.58
CA GLU A 8 24.70 15.86 -20.82
C GLU A 8 23.35 16.04 -21.56
N ARG A 9 22.36 15.22 -21.24
CA ARG A 9 21.03 15.36 -21.82
C ARG A 9 20.29 16.50 -21.11
N GLU A 10 20.19 17.64 -21.75
CA GLU A 10 19.41 18.81 -21.24
C GLU A 10 17.98 18.42 -20.86
N GLU A 11 17.39 17.45 -21.56
CA GLU A 11 16.07 16.86 -21.28
C GLU A 11 15.90 16.38 -19.84
N LEU A 12 16.97 15.91 -19.18
CA LEU A 12 16.92 15.47 -17.79
C LEU A 12 16.68 16.62 -16.81
N ILE A 13 17.26 17.79 -17.07
CA ILE A 13 17.06 18.96 -16.21
C ILE A 13 15.61 19.41 -16.29
N TYR A 14 15.05 19.46 -17.51
CA TYR A 14 13.63 19.79 -17.71
C TYR A 14 12.73 18.74 -17.07
N TYR A 15 13.05 17.46 -17.20
CA TYR A 15 12.28 16.37 -16.62
C TYR A 15 12.22 16.45 -15.08
N TYR A 16 13.35 16.67 -14.42
CA TYR A 16 13.39 16.87 -12.96
C TYR A 16 12.72 18.18 -12.54
N GLY A 17 12.89 19.25 -13.31
CA GLY A 17 12.17 20.50 -13.08
C GLY A 17 10.64 20.31 -13.13
N PHE A 18 10.16 19.54 -14.10
CA PHE A 18 8.74 19.19 -14.22
C PHE A 18 8.25 18.34 -13.04
N GLN A 19 9.02 17.36 -12.60
CA GLN A 19 8.67 16.56 -11.42
C GLN A 19 8.60 17.40 -10.15
N ALA A 20 9.60 18.27 -9.92
CA ALA A 20 9.61 19.15 -8.75
C ALA A 20 8.41 20.12 -8.78
N LEU A 21 8.14 20.74 -9.93
CA LEU A 21 6.98 21.60 -10.11
C LEU A 21 5.67 20.87 -9.85
N PHE A 22 5.54 19.65 -10.37
CA PHE A 22 4.37 18.80 -10.14
C PHE A 22 4.18 18.49 -8.64
N MET A 23 5.25 18.15 -7.90
CA MET A 23 5.16 17.87 -6.45
C MET A 23 4.73 19.10 -5.66
N VAL A 24 5.23 20.28 -6.01
CA VAL A 24 4.80 21.54 -5.41
C VAL A 24 3.33 21.82 -5.75
N LEU A 25 2.97 21.73 -7.03
CA LEU A 25 1.62 21.99 -7.51
C LEU A 25 0.59 21.05 -6.84
N ILE A 26 0.86 19.74 -6.80
CA ILE A 26 -0.04 18.78 -6.19
C ILE A 26 -0.21 19.03 -4.68
N THR A 27 0.87 19.39 -3.99
CA THR A 27 0.82 19.73 -2.56
C THR A 27 -0.03 20.98 -2.32
N LEU A 28 0.11 22.00 -3.17
CA LEU A 28 -0.70 23.21 -3.10
C LEU A 28 -2.17 22.92 -3.41
N LEU A 29 -2.46 22.14 -4.46
CA LEU A 29 -3.81 21.73 -4.82
C LEU A 29 -4.50 20.97 -3.68
N TRP A 30 -3.83 19.98 -3.11
CA TRP A 30 -4.38 19.24 -1.97
C TRP A 30 -4.72 20.17 -0.80
N ARG A 31 -3.85 21.10 -0.45
CA ARG A 31 -4.09 22.08 0.64
C ARG A 31 -5.19 23.09 0.30
N MET A 32 -5.31 23.48 -0.96
CA MET A 32 -6.34 24.39 -1.44
C MET A 32 -7.73 23.77 -1.40
N PHE A 33 -7.87 22.53 -1.92
CA PHE A 33 -9.16 21.83 -1.92
C PHE A 33 -9.56 21.29 -0.55
N TYR A 34 -8.58 20.92 0.28
CA TYR A 34 -8.78 20.28 1.57
C TYR A 34 -8.02 21.01 2.67
N LYS A 35 -8.63 22.06 3.24
CA LYS A 35 -8.00 22.94 4.25
C LYS A 35 -7.42 22.22 5.48
N ASN A 36 -7.95 21.05 5.83
CA ASN A 36 -7.57 20.29 7.03
C ASN A 36 -7.01 18.90 6.70
N ILE A 37 -6.24 18.79 5.61
CA ILE A 37 -5.59 17.56 5.20
C ILE A 37 -4.51 17.12 6.20
N HIS A 38 -4.31 15.81 6.34
CA HIS A 38 -3.23 15.27 7.17
C HIS A 38 -1.88 15.48 6.47
N SER A 39 -1.15 16.51 6.90
CA SER A 39 0.08 16.98 6.23
C SER A 39 1.19 15.92 6.19
N THR A 40 1.36 15.15 7.27
CA THR A 40 2.38 14.09 7.33
C THR A 40 2.19 13.03 6.24
N LEU A 41 0.93 12.60 5.98
CA LEU A 41 0.64 11.65 4.90
C LEU A 41 1.01 12.22 3.54
N LEU A 42 0.67 13.47 3.29
CA LEU A 42 0.97 14.15 2.03
C LEU A 42 2.49 14.32 1.84
N SER A 43 3.22 14.74 2.88
CA SER A 43 4.67 14.91 2.81
C SER A 43 5.40 13.58 2.59
N ASN A 44 5.03 12.53 3.32
CA ASN A 44 5.61 11.19 3.15
C ASN A 44 5.33 10.63 1.76
N MET A 45 4.11 10.83 1.22
CA MET A 45 3.76 10.45 -0.14
C MET A 45 4.67 11.13 -1.17
N CYS A 46 4.82 12.46 -1.08
CA CYS A 46 5.68 13.22 -1.98
C CYS A 46 7.15 12.78 -1.86
N MET A 47 7.62 12.50 -0.65
CA MET A 47 8.99 12.05 -0.42
C MET A 47 9.26 10.67 -1.04
N LEU A 48 8.38 9.69 -0.84
CA LEU A 48 8.50 8.36 -1.43
C LEU A 48 8.45 8.41 -2.97
N LEU A 49 7.54 9.20 -3.55
CA LEU A 49 7.46 9.41 -4.99
C LEU A 49 8.74 10.05 -5.54
N SER A 50 9.29 11.05 -4.87
CA SER A 50 10.53 11.70 -5.29
C SER A 50 11.71 10.74 -5.28
N ILE A 51 11.85 9.91 -4.23
CA ILE A 51 12.87 8.86 -4.17
C ILE A 51 12.67 7.86 -5.32
N GLY A 52 11.44 7.39 -5.52
CA GLY A 52 11.11 6.47 -6.60
C GLY A 52 11.48 7.03 -7.98
N PHE A 53 11.15 8.29 -8.28
CA PHE A 53 11.49 8.90 -9.55
C PHE A 53 13.00 9.06 -9.77
N VAL A 54 13.76 9.46 -8.74
CA VAL A 54 15.22 9.57 -8.85
C VAL A 54 15.84 8.21 -9.19
N VAL A 55 15.44 7.17 -8.48
CA VAL A 55 15.97 5.82 -8.67
C VAL A 55 15.53 5.22 -9.99
N LEU A 56 14.24 5.34 -10.34
CA LEU A 56 13.74 4.85 -11.64
C LEU A 56 14.39 5.55 -12.83
N THR A 57 14.60 6.87 -12.75
CA THR A 57 15.30 7.60 -13.82
C THR A 57 16.75 7.14 -13.97
N ARG A 58 17.38 6.73 -12.87
CA ARG A 58 18.72 6.15 -12.88
C ARG A 58 18.77 4.76 -13.53
N ILE A 59 17.74 3.94 -13.30
CA ILE A 59 17.64 2.58 -13.85
C ILE A 59 17.19 2.62 -15.31
N ASP A 60 16.06 3.27 -15.59
CA ASP A 60 15.43 3.36 -16.91
C ASP A 60 14.58 4.64 -17.02
N ILE A 61 15.04 5.55 -17.87
CA ILE A 61 14.38 6.84 -18.12
C ILE A 61 12.98 6.65 -18.72
N GLU A 62 12.82 5.72 -19.68
CA GLU A 62 11.54 5.54 -20.36
C GLU A 62 10.48 5.02 -19.37
N GLN A 63 10.85 4.08 -18.52
CA GLN A 63 9.95 3.58 -17.47
C GLN A 63 9.63 4.68 -16.46
N SER A 64 10.60 5.53 -16.08
CA SER A 64 10.38 6.67 -15.20
C SER A 64 9.36 7.65 -15.79
N VAL A 65 9.50 7.99 -17.08
CA VAL A 65 8.55 8.88 -17.78
C VAL A 65 7.15 8.25 -17.86
N ARG A 66 7.04 6.96 -18.15
CA ARG A 66 5.75 6.24 -18.14
C ARG A 66 5.12 6.28 -16.75
N GLN A 67 5.90 5.99 -15.71
CA GLN A 67 5.46 6.05 -14.32
C GLN A 67 4.98 7.44 -13.94
N PHE A 68 5.69 8.48 -14.33
CA PHE A 68 5.31 9.87 -14.06
C PHE A 68 3.94 10.23 -14.67
N LYS A 69 3.69 9.84 -15.92
CA LYS A 69 2.38 10.01 -16.56
C LYS A 69 1.26 9.31 -15.79
N ILE A 70 1.52 8.08 -15.32
CA ILE A 70 0.55 7.32 -14.51
C ILE A 70 0.30 8.02 -13.18
N VAL A 71 1.34 8.54 -12.52
CA VAL A 71 1.22 9.26 -11.24
C VAL A 71 0.38 10.52 -11.40
N ILE A 72 0.51 11.28 -12.50
CA ILE A 72 -0.34 12.45 -12.76
C ILE A 72 -1.82 12.04 -12.78
N ILE A 73 -2.16 11.00 -13.54
CA ILE A 73 -3.55 10.51 -13.63
C ILE A 73 -4.02 9.98 -12.28
N ALA A 74 -3.20 9.19 -11.62
CA ALA A 74 -3.51 8.59 -10.33
C ALA A 74 -3.72 9.63 -9.23
N MET A 75 -2.96 10.74 -9.24
CA MET A 75 -3.14 11.86 -8.34
C MET A 75 -4.47 12.58 -8.55
N ILE A 76 -4.87 12.82 -9.79
CA ILE A 76 -6.17 13.43 -10.10
C ILE A 76 -7.30 12.54 -9.56
N VAL A 77 -7.23 11.22 -9.83
CA VAL A 77 -8.21 10.26 -9.31
C VAL A 77 -8.21 10.24 -7.79
N SER A 78 -7.02 10.18 -7.16
CA SER A 78 -6.87 10.18 -5.71
C SER A 78 -7.46 11.42 -5.04
N MET A 79 -7.39 12.59 -5.68
CA MET A 79 -8.00 13.83 -5.16
C MET A 79 -9.54 13.78 -5.13
N LEU A 80 -10.19 12.96 -5.95
CA LEU A 80 -11.65 12.80 -5.92
C LEU A 80 -12.11 11.87 -4.79
N VAL A 81 -11.28 10.94 -4.38
CA VAL A 81 -11.61 9.90 -3.40
C VAL A 81 -12.05 10.46 -2.05
N PRO A 82 -11.39 11.47 -1.44
CA PRO A 82 -11.84 12.03 -0.15
C PRO A 82 -13.25 12.62 -0.20
N VAL A 83 -13.65 13.24 -1.32
CA VAL A 83 -15.02 13.76 -1.50
C VAL A 83 -16.03 12.61 -1.50
N ILE A 84 -15.70 11.52 -2.21
CA ILE A 84 -16.56 10.34 -2.28
C ILE A 84 -16.72 9.73 -0.89
N ILE A 85 -15.63 9.48 -0.17
CA ILE A 85 -15.65 8.88 1.17
C ILE A 85 -16.43 9.75 2.16
N ARG A 86 -16.25 11.08 2.12
CA ARG A 86 -16.95 12.02 3.01
C ARG A 86 -18.45 12.10 2.73
N LYS A 87 -18.85 12.06 1.45
CA LYS A 87 -20.27 12.18 1.04
C LYS A 87 -21.03 10.86 1.10
N TRP A 88 -20.38 9.74 0.82
CA TRP A 88 -21.05 8.46 0.65
C TRP A 88 -21.16 7.68 1.97
N LYS A 89 -22.04 8.14 2.86
CA LYS A 89 -22.28 7.52 4.18
C LYS A 89 -22.83 6.09 4.11
N SER A 90 -23.35 5.66 2.96
CA SER A 90 -23.92 4.32 2.78
C SER A 90 -22.93 3.25 2.28
N CYS A 91 -21.63 3.54 2.17
CA CYS A 91 -20.61 2.57 1.72
C CYS A 91 -20.65 1.25 2.50
N CYS A 92 -20.99 1.31 3.80
CA CYS A 92 -21.06 0.11 4.65
C CYS A 92 -22.19 -0.87 4.30
N LYS A 93 -23.16 -0.46 3.47
CA LYS A 93 -24.32 -1.31 3.09
C LYS A 93 -24.02 -2.23 1.90
N PHE A 94 -22.98 -1.95 1.15
CA PHE A 94 -22.63 -2.65 -0.10
C PHE A 94 -21.51 -3.71 0.10
N ASP A 95 -21.29 -4.15 1.34
CA ASP A 95 -20.27 -5.13 1.71
C ASP A 95 -20.27 -6.38 0.81
N ASN A 96 -21.40 -7.04 0.64
CA ASN A 96 -21.50 -8.23 -0.21
C ASN A 96 -21.13 -7.96 -1.67
N ILE A 97 -21.49 -6.78 -2.17
CA ILE A 97 -21.17 -6.38 -3.55
C ILE A 97 -19.66 -6.25 -3.72
N TYR A 98 -18.97 -5.62 -2.75
CA TYR A 98 -17.51 -5.53 -2.80
C TYR A 98 -16.83 -6.90 -2.82
N GLY A 99 -17.29 -7.84 -1.97
CA GLY A 99 -16.78 -9.20 -1.94
C GLY A 99 -17.01 -9.97 -3.24
N ILE A 100 -18.23 -9.89 -3.80
CA ILE A 100 -18.57 -10.56 -5.06
C ILE A 100 -17.76 -9.97 -6.22
N ILE A 101 -17.70 -8.65 -6.36
CA ILE A 101 -16.91 -8.00 -7.42
C ILE A 101 -15.45 -8.41 -7.30
N GLY A 102 -14.89 -8.44 -6.08
CA GLY A 102 -13.52 -8.88 -5.85
C GLY A 102 -13.27 -10.30 -6.35
N ILE A 103 -14.12 -11.27 -5.98
CA ILE A 103 -14.01 -12.66 -6.43
C ILE A 103 -14.16 -12.77 -7.96
N VAL A 104 -15.13 -12.07 -8.55
CA VAL A 104 -15.35 -12.08 -10.00
C VAL A 104 -14.15 -11.50 -10.74
N MET A 105 -13.59 -10.39 -10.27
CA MET A 105 -12.40 -9.79 -10.89
C MET A 105 -11.18 -10.70 -10.80
N LEU A 106 -10.91 -11.32 -9.64
CA LEU A 106 -9.81 -12.28 -9.50
C LEU A 106 -10.05 -13.55 -10.32
N GLY A 107 -11.27 -14.07 -10.33
CA GLY A 107 -11.65 -15.24 -11.14
C GLY A 107 -11.52 -14.96 -12.64
N ALA A 108 -11.89 -13.78 -13.10
CA ALA A 108 -11.71 -13.37 -14.49
C ALA A 108 -10.22 -13.35 -14.88
N VAL A 109 -9.36 -12.88 -13.99
CA VAL A 109 -7.89 -12.91 -14.20
C VAL A 109 -7.40 -14.34 -14.33
N LEU A 110 -7.81 -15.22 -13.43
CA LEU A 110 -7.40 -16.64 -13.46
C LEU A 110 -7.76 -17.34 -14.78
N VAL A 111 -8.91 -16.97 -15.37
CA VAL A 111 -9.42 -17.64 -16.60
C VAL A 111 -8.92 -16.96 -17.88
N LEU A 112 -8.82 -15.62 -17.90
CA LEU A 112 -8.62 -14.83 -19.13
C LEU A 112 -7.20 -14.28 -19.29
N SER A 113 -6.37 -14.28 -18.23
CA SER A 113 -5.04 -13.68 -18.34
C SER A 113 -4.07 -14.58 -19.11
N ALA A 114 -3.27 -13.95 -19.98
CA ALA A 114 -2.09 -14.59 -20.51
C ALA A 114 -1.03 -14.69 -19.41
N SER A 115 -0.29 -15.81 -19.36
CA SER A 115 0.80 -15.96 -18.39
C SER A 115 1.90 -14.95 -18.66
N THR A 116 2.17 -14.07 -17.69
CA THR A 116 3.29 -13.13 -17.73
C THR A 116 4.32 -13.59 -16.70
N TYR A 117 5.52 -13.98 -17.14
CA TYR A 117 6.56 -14.54 -16.28
C TYR A 117 6.10 -15.74 -15.41
N GLY A 118 5.22 -16.59 -15.95
CA GLY A 118 4.71 -17.77 -15.26
C GLY A 118 3.58 -17.50 -14.25
N ALA A 119 3.07 -16.27 -14.17
CA ALA A 119 1.94 -15.91 -13.32
C ALA A 119 0.79 -15.32 -14.15
N ASN A 120 -0.42 -15.74 -13.86
CA ASN A 120 -1.66 -15.24 -14.47
C ASN A 120 -2.22 -14.10 -13.62
N ILE A 121 -1.59 -12.90 -13.68
CA ILE A 121 -1.89 -11.81 -12.75
C ILE A 121 -2.34 -10.52 -13.42
N SER A 122 -2.17 -10.37 -14.74
CA SER A 122 -2.43 -9.10 -15.41
C SER A 122 -3.06 -9.23 -16.78
N PHE A 123 -3.79 -8.20 -17.17
CA PHE A 123 -4.28 -7.99 -18.53
C PHE A 123 -3.52 -6.84 -19.18
N THR A 124 -3.18 -6.99 -20.45
CA THR A 124 -2.64 -5.88 -21.25
C THR A 124 -3.74 -5.36 -22.19
N ILE A 125 -4.22 -4.15 -21.92
CA ILE A 125 -5.24 -3.46 -22.74
C ILE A 125 -4.59 -2.21 -23.32
N ALA A 126 -4.53 -2.14 -24.64
CA ALA A 126 -3.94 -0.99 -25.35
C ALA A 126 -2.51 -0.61 -24.87
N GLY A 127 -1.66 -1.61 -24.57
CA GLY A 127 -0.28 -1.41 -24.10
C GLY A 127 -0.14 -1.02 -22.62
N ILE A 128 -1.24 -0.95 -21.88
CA ILE A 128 -1.22 -0.70 -20.42
C ILE A 128 -1.48 -2.03 -19.71
N THR A 129 -0.52 -2.46 -18.89
CA THR A 129 -0.67 -3.66 -18.05
C THR A 129 -1.45 -3.30 -16.80
N LEU A 130 -2.62 -3.88 -16.64
CA LEU A 130 -3.50 -3.68 -15.49
C LEU A 130 -3.55 -4.96 -14.67
N GLN A 131 -3.22 -4.86 -13.39
CA GLN A 131 -3.27 -5.95 -12.43
C GLN A 131 -4.50 -5.77 -11.52
N PRO A 132 -5.59 -6.54 -11.73
CA PRO A 132 -6.83 -6.37 -10.98
C PRO A 132 -6.70 -6.62 -9.49
N SER A 133 -5.80 -7.51 -9.03
CA SER A 133 -5.57 -7.77 -7.61
C SER A 133 -5.19 -6.49 -6.84
N GLU A 134 -4.56 -5.51 -7.51
CA GLU A 134 -4.23 -4.21 -6.93
C GLU A 134 -5.47 -3.37 -6.56
N PHE A 135 -6.55 -3.49 -7.30
CA PHE A 135 -7.82 -2.82 -7.00
C PHE A 135 -8.68 -3.65 -6.06
N VAL A 136 -8.65 -4.98 -6.22
CA VAL A 136 -9.41 -5.90 -5.37
C VAL A 136 -8.96 -5.81 -3.92
N LYS A 137 -7.68 -5.49 -3.62
CA LYS A 137 -7.22 -5.28 -2.24
C LYS A 137 -8.01 -4.17 -1.52
N ILE A 138 -8.39 -3.10 -2.22
CA ILE A 138 -9.23 -2.04 -1.65
C ILE A 138 -10.66 -2.57 -1.43
N LEU A 139 -11.26 -3.22 -2.44
CA LEU A 139 -12.59 -3.81 -2.33
C LEU A 139 -12.68 -4.85 -1.21
N PHE A 140 -11.64 -5.66 -1.05
CA PHE A 140 -11.52 -6.65 0.02
C PHE A 140 -11.57 -6.02 1.42
N VAL A 141 -10.83 -4.92 1.63
CA VAL A 141 -10.86 -4.20 2.90
C VAL A 141 -12.25 -3.63 3.17
N PHE A 142 -12.91 -3.05 2.14
CA PHE A 142 -14.28 -2.55 2.26
C PHE A 142 -15.29 -3.67 2.56
N TYR A 143 -15.14 -4.84 1.92
CA TYR A 143 -15.93 -6.02 2.19
C TYR A 143 -15.81 -6.45 3.65
N VAL A 144 -14.59 -6.71 4.12
CA VAL A 144 -14.34 -7.19 5.49
C VAL A 144 -14.78 -6.15 6.51
N ALA A 145 -14.49 -4.86 6.28
CA ALA A 145 -14.93 -3.77 7.15
C ALA A 145 -16.45 -3.66 7.26
N GLY A 146 -17.17 -3.78 6.14
CA GLY A 146 -18.63 -3.74 6.11
C GLY A 146 -19.26 -4.92 6.83
N ARG A 147 -18.73 -6.13 6.61
CA ARG A 147 -19.20 -7.35 7.31
C ARG A 147 -19.03 -7.24 8.82
N PHE A 148 -17.82 -6.88 9.30
CA PHE A 148 -17.56 -6.74 10.74
C PHE A 148 -18.21 -5.51 11.36
N TYR A 149 -18.52 -4.48 10.59
CA TYR A 149 -19.33 -3.37 11.06
C TYR A 149 -20.79 -3.78 11.33
N ARG A 150 -21.33 -4.70 10.52
CA ARG A 150 -22.71 -5.19 10.63
C ARG A 150 -22.88 -6.16 11.81
N SER A 151 -22.00 -7.18 11.90
CA SER A 151 -22.04 -8.20 12.96
C SER A 151 -20.69 -8.88 13.12
N THR A 152 -20.37 -9.22 14.38
CA THR A 152 -19.20 -10.03 14.77
C THR A 152 -19.63 -11.35 15.41
N GLU A 153 -20.86 -11.79 15.18
CA GLU A 153 -21.34 -13.09 15.62
C GLU A 153 -20.59 -14.23 14.92
N PHE A 154 -20.53 -15.38 15.58
CA PHE A 154 -19.77 -16.53 15.10
C PHE A 154 -20.14 -16.96 13.67
N LYS A 155 -21.44 -16.96 13.33
CA LYS A 155 -21.92 -17.30 11.98
C LYS A 155 -21.42 -16.30 10.92
N ASP A 156 -21.49 -15.01 11.22
CA ASP A 156 -21.05 -13.95 10.30
C ASP A 156 -19.54 -13.96 10.12
N VAL A 157 -18.78 -14.26 11.18
CA VAL A 157 -17.33 -14.46 11.13
C VAL A 157 -16.99 -15.63 10.21
N ILE A 158 -17.67 -16.78 10.32
CA ILE A 158 -17.44 -17.94 9.43
C ILE A 158 -17.69 -17.55 7.96
N VAL A 159 -18.84 -16.94 7.67
CA VAL A 159 -19.17 -16.55 6.29
C VAL A 159 -18.12 -15.57 5.73
N THR A 160 -17.72 -14.58 6.52
CA THR A 160 -16.67 -13.62 6.12
C THR A 160 -15.34 -14.32 5.89
N THR A 161 -14.98 -15.30 6.74
CA THR A 161 -13.76 -16.11 6.59
C THR A 161 -13.77 -16.92 5.30
N ILE A 162 -14.90 -17.57 4.97
CA ILE A 162 -15.03 -18.37 3.74
C ILE A 162 -14.81 -17.48 2.49
N PHE A 163 -15.45 -16.32 2.44
CA PHE A 163 -15.25 -15.37 1.33
C PHE A 163 -13.82 -14.82 1.29
N ALA A 164 -13.22 -14.49 2.44
CA ALA A 164 -11.83 -14.05 2.49
C ALA A 164 -10.87 -15.16 2.03
N ALA A 165 -11.10 -16.40 2.46
CA ALA A 165 -10.34 -17.57 2.03
C ALA A 165 -10.48 -17.80 0.51
N ALA A 166 -11.67 -17.59 -0.07
CA ALA A 166 -11.87 -17.69 -1.50
C ALA A 166 -10.98 -16.71 -2.28
N HIS A 167 -10.88 -15.43 -1.84
CA HIS A 167 -9.97 -14.46 -2.45
C HIS A 167 -8.51 -14.95 -2.39
N VAL A 168 -8.07 -15.42 -1.22
CA VAL A 168 -6.70 -15.92 -1.02
C VAL A 168 -6.42 -17.15 -1.91
N LEU A 169 -7.35 -18.10 -1.98
CA LEU A 169 -7.19 -19.31 -2.79
C LEU A 169 -7.12 -19.02 -4.29
N ILE A 170 -7.93 -18.07 -4.78
CA ILE A 170 -7.85 -17.65 -6.20
C ILE A 170 -6.48 -17.01 -6.48
N LEU A 171 -5.94 -16.19 -5.59
CA LEU A 171 -4.61 -15.58 -5.75
C LEU A 171 -3.50 -16.64 -5.72
N VAL A 172 -3.58 -17.65 -4.85
CA VAL A 172 -2.64 -18.79 -4.86
C VAL A 172 -2.73 -19.56 -6.17
N ALA A 173 -3.93 -19.83 -6.66
CA ALA A 173 -4.15 -20.51 -7.94
C ALA A 173 -3.62 -19.69 -9.14
N SER A 174 -3.67 -18.36 -9.05
CA SER A 174 -3.10 -17.43 -10.05
C SER A 174 -1.59 -17.26 -9.92
N THR A 175 -0.92 -17.99 -9.00
CA THR A 175 0.51 -17.87 -8.67
C THR A 175 0.94 -16.52 -8.07
N ASP A 176 -0.02 -15.69 -7.64
CA ASP A 176 0.21 -14.43 -6.90
C ASP A 176 0.31 -14.69 -5.40
N LEU A 177 1.43 -15.28 -4.98
CA LEU A 177 1.68 -15.59 -3.56
C LEU A 177 1.83 -14.34 -2.69
N GLY A 178 2.38 -13.28 -3.27
CA GLY A 178 2.52 -12.00 -2.58
C GLY A 178 1.16 -11.37 -2.26
N GLY A 179 0.29 -11.32 -3.26
CA GLY A 179 -1.10 -10.89 -3.09
C GLY A 179 -1.85 -11.77 -2.10
N ALA A 180 -1.74 -13.10 -2.21
CA ALA A 180 -2.38 -14.03 -1.28
C ALA A 180 -1.98 -13.77 0.19
N LEU A 181 -0.68 -13.56 0.45
CA LEU A 181 -0.17 -13.29 1.79
C LEU A 181 -0.63 -11.90 2.29
N LEU A 182 -0.68 -10.89 1.41
CA LEU A 182 -1.24 -9.58 1.70
C LEU A 182 -2.69 -9.66 2.20
N PHE A 183 -3.54 -10.36 1.47
CA PHE A 183 -4.96 -10.53 1.83
C PHE A 183 -5.11 -11.34 3.12
N PHE A 184 -4.35 -12.40 3.27
CA PHE A 184 -4.37 -13.26 4.45
C PHE A 184 -4.00 -12.48 5.73
N VAL A 185 -2.85 -11.80 5.75
CA VAL A 185 -2.40 -11.02 6.92
C VAL A 185 -3.38 -9.90 7.24
N THR A 186 -3.88 -9.20 6.21
CA THR A 186 -4.87 -8.15 6.40
C THR A 186 -6.15 -8.69 7.03
N TYR A 187 -6.65 -9.82 6.57
CA TYR A 187 -7.82 -10.46 7.17
C TYR A 187 -7.60 -10.82 8.64
N LEU A 188 -6.45 -11.40 8.98
CA LEU A 188 -6.11 -11.77 10.37
C LEU A 188 -6.09 -10.56 11.31
N VAL A 189 -5.52 -9.44 10.86
CA VAL A 189 -5.51 -8.21 11.66
C VAL A 189 -6.92 -7.66 11.79
N MET A 190 -7.69 -7.61 10.71
CA MET A 190 -9.06 -7.06 10.73
C MET A 190 -10.00 -7.89 11.60
N ILE A 191 -9.94 -9.21 11.57
CA ILE A 191 -10.75 -10.08 12.44
C ILE A 191 -10.38 -9.89 13.90
N TYR A 192 -9.10 -9.73 14.22
CA TYR A 192 -8.66 -9.45 15.59
C TYR A 192 -9.17 -8.09 16.08
N VAL A 193 -9.03 -7.05 15.27
CA VAL A 193 -9.49 -5.69 15.63
C VAL A 193 -11.00 -5.66 15.84
N ALA A 194 -11.75 -6.39 15.02
CA ALA A 194 -13.21 -6.41 15.08
C ALA A 194 -13.74 -7.24 16.26
N THR A 195 -13.19 -8.43 16.49
CA THR A 195 -13.73 -9.38 17.48
C THR A 195 -13.07 -9.26 18.84
N LYS A 196 -11.85 -8.71 18.92
CA LYS A 196 -10.98 -8.66 20.11
C LYS A 196 -10.65 -10.05 20.68
N LYS A 197 -10.84 -11.12 19.89
CA LYS A 197 -10.59 -12.51 20.29
C LYS A 197 -9.33 -13.03 19.62
N SER A 198 -8.25 -13.23 20.38
CA SER A 198 -6.98 -13.78 19.88
C SER A 198 -7.10 -15.20 19.32
N VAL A 199 -8.10 -15.96 19.77
CA VAL A 199 -8.35 -17.32 19.31
C VAL A 199 -8.56 -17.39 17.80
N TYR A 200 -9.27 -16.44 17.19
CA TYR A 200 -9.45 -16.40 15.73
C TYR A 200 -8.13 -16.17 14.98
N CYS A 201 -7.26 -15.32 15.53
CA CYS A 201 -5.92 -15.12 14.97
C CYS A 201 -5.09 -16.40 15.05
N MET A 202 -5.09 -17.06 16.21
CA MET A 202 -4.33 -18.31 16.40
C MET A 202 -4.81 -19.41 15.45
N LEU A 203 -6.14 -19.58 15.32
CA LEU A 203 -6.73 -20.52 14.37
C LEU A 203 -6.39 -20.16 12.92
N GLY A 204 -6.43 -18.86 12.59
CA GLY A 204 -6.05 -18.38 11.28
C GLY A 204 -4.58 -18.65 10.97
N ILE A 205 -3.66 -18.36 11.90
CA ILE A 205 -2.23 -18.65 11.74
C ILE A 205 -2.01 -20.16 11.58
N ALA A 206 -2.62 -20.98 12.44
CA ALA A 206 -2.53 -22.44 12.33
C ALA A 206 -3.04 -22.95 10.97
N GLY A 207 -4.20 -22.45 10.52
CA GLY A 207 -4.74 -22.75 9.20
C GLY A 207 -3.82 -22.29 8.06
N GLY A 208 -3.22 -21.11 8.19
CA GLY A 208 -2.23 -20.57 7.24
C GLY A 208 -0.96 -21.43 7.16
N CYS A 209 -0.46 -21.91 8.29
CA CYS A 209 0.69 -22.85 8.33
C CYS A 209 0.35 -24.16 7.59
N VAL A 210 -0.82 -24.73 7.87
CA VAL A 210 -1.28 -25.96 7.17
C VAL A 210 -1.42 -25.67 5.66
N ALA A 211 -2.06 -24.58 5.28
CA ALA A 211 -2.20 -24.19 3.88
C ALA A 211 -0.84 -23.95 3.20
N GLY A 212 0.13 -23.36 3.91
CA GLY A 212 1.50 -23.16 3.41
C GLY A 212 2.23 -24.49 3.15
N VAL A 213 2.12 -25.46 4.05
CA VAL A 213 2.68 -26.81 3.87
C VAL A 213 2.01 -27.51 2.69
N LEU A 214 0.69 -27.41 2.55
CA LEU A 214 -0.04 -27.96 1.41
C LEU A 214 0.39 -27.28 0.10
N ALA A 215 0.50 -25.94 0.09
CA ALA A 215 0.94 -25.19 -1.08
C ALA A 215 2.36 -25.59 -1.52
N TYR A 216 3.28 -25.78 -0.56
CA TYR A 216 4.64 -26.25 -0.85
C TYR A 216 4.67 -27.62 -1.54
N ASN A 217 3.78 -28.55 -1.12
CA ASN A 217 3.72 -29.88 -1.69
C ASN A 217 2.98 -29.92 -3.05
N LEU A 218 1.95 -29.09 -3.22
CA LEU A 218 1.07 -29.13 -4.40
C LEU A 218 1.59 -28.25 -5.54
N PHE A 219 2.24 -27.10 -5.26
CA PHE A 219 2.60 -26.12 -6.26
C PHE A 219 4.12 -26.01 -6.44
N SER A 220 4.63 -26.32 -7.63
CA SER A 220 6.05 -26.26 -7.97
C SER A 220 6.64 -24.86 -7.78
N HIS A 221 5.91 -23.80 -8.18
CA HIS A 221 6.37 -22.42 -8.04
C HIS A 221 6.55 -21.98 -6.56
N VAL A 222 5.75 -22.51 -5.62
CA VAL A 222 5.94 -22.28 -4.19
C VAL A 222 7.23 -22.93 -3.70
N ARG A 223 7.43 -24.19 -4.11
CA ARG A 223 8.63 -24.96 -3.75
C ARG A 223 9.90 -24.28 -4.26
N ILE A 224 9.91 -23.84 -5.52
CA ILE A 224 11.03 -23.12 -6.13
C ILE A 224 11.38 -21.86 -5.33
N ARG A 225 10.40 -21.02 -4.98
CA ARG A 225 10.63 -19.81 -4.18
C ARG A 225 11.16 -20.10 -2.79
N VAL A 226 10.67 -21.15 -2.13
CA VAL A 226 11.17 -21.57 -0.82
C VAL A 226 12.60 -22.12 -0.90
N MET A 227 12.94 -22.91 -1.94
CA MET A 227 14.28 -23.41 -2.18
C MET A 227 15.27 -22.27 -2.44
N ALA A 228 14.93 -21.35 -3.35
CA ALA A 228 15.75 -20.17 -3.65
C ALA A 228 15.95 -19.25 -2.43
N TRP A 229 14.94 -19.16 -1.55
CA TRP A 229 15.06 -18.42 -0.30
C TRP A 229 15.94 -19.14 0.73
N ALA A 230 15.78 -20.48 0.88
CA ALA A 230 16.53 -21.24 1.86
C ALA A 230 18.04 -21.24 1.55
N ASP A 231 18.40 -21.55 0.30
CA ASP A 231 19.79 -21.53 -0.18
C ASP A 231 19.89 -20.97 -1.60
N PRO A 232 19.98 -19.64 -1.77
CA PRO A 232 20.12 -19.01 -3.08
C PRO A 232 21.44 -19.34 -3.76
N TRP A 233 22.45 -19.76 -2.99
CA TRP A 233 23.79 -20.04 -3.53
C TRP A 233 23.84 -21.36 -4.31
N SER A 234 23.09 -22.36 -3.88
CA SER A 234 22.98 -23.66 -4.57
C SER A 234 22.25 -23.57 -5.91
N CYS A 235 21.46 -22.51 -6.15
CA CYS A 235 20.70 -22.29 -7.38
C CYS A 235 20.97 -20.88 -7.97
N ILE A 236 22.19 -20.37 -7.80
CA ILE A 236 22.55 -18.99 -8.18
C ILE A 236 22.46 -18.76 -9.69
N ASP A 237 22.63 -19.77 -10.52
CA ASP A 237 22.53 -19.65 -11.98
C ASP A 237 21.09 -19.60 -12.51
N ASN A 238 20.10 -19.81 -11.65
CA ASN A 238 18.69 -19.91 -11.98
C ASN A 238 17.83 -19.08 -11.02
N GLU A 239 16.97 -19.74 -10.23
CA GLU A 239 15.95 -19.10 -9.38
C GLU A 239 16.53 -18.33 -8.21
N GLY A 240 17.75 -18.65 -7.76
CA GLY A 240 18.49 -17.94 -6.70
C GLY A 240 19.15 -16.64 -7.16
N TYR A 241 19.30 -16.44 -8.49
CA TYR A 241 20.08 -15.34 -9.05
C TYR A 241 19.59 -13.96 -8.58
N GLN A 242 18.27 -13.73 -8.63
CA GLN A 242 17.69 -12.44 -8.21
C GLN A 242 17.97 -12.13 -6.74
N ILE A 243 17.85 -13.13 -5.85
CA ILE A 243 18.11 -12.96 -4.41
C ILE A 243 19.61 -12.73 -4.17
N ALA A 244 20.49 -13.53 -4.83
CA ALA A 244 21.93 -13.40 -4.71
C ALA A 244 22.42 -12.00 -5.16
N GLN A 245 21.97 -11.54 -6.35
CA GLN A 245 22.31 -10.20 -6.84
C GLN A 245 21.78 -9.09 -5.93
N SER A 246 20.59 -9.25 -5.38
CA SER A 246 20.02 -8.31 -4.40
C SER A 246 20.90 -8.21 -3.14
N LEU A 247 21.36 -9.36 -2.61
CA LEU A 247 22.23 -9.40 -1.44
C LEU A 247 23.63 -8.82 -1.74
N PHE A 248 24.18 -9.09 -2.93
CA PHE A 248 25.47 -8.50 -3.35
C PHE A 248 25.34 -6.97 -3.44
N ALA A 249 24.30 -6.45 -4.04
CA ALA A 249 24.05 -5.02 -4.14
C ALA A 249 23.95 -4.35 -2.77
N ILE A 250 23.15 -4.92 -1.85
CA ILE A 250 23.02 -4.42 -0.47
C ILE A 250 24.38 -4.47 0.25
N GLY A 251 25.14 -5.58 0.11
CA GLY A 251 26.45 -5.75 0.73
C GLY A 251 27.49 -4.78 0.17
N THR A 252 27.53 -4.58 -1.14
CA THR A 252 28.45 -3.66 -1.82
C THR A 252 28.19 -2.20 -1.44
N GLY A 253 26.92 -1.81 -1.26
CA GLY A 253 26.56 -0.46 -0.83
C GLY A 253 27.05 -0.10 0.57
N GLY A 254 27.21 -1.07 1.46
CA GLY A 254 27.62 -0.83 2.85
C GLY A 254 26.74 0.21 3.55
N TRP A 255 27.30 1.01 4.44
CA TRP A 255 26.56 2.02 5.19
C TRP A 255 26.30 3.32 4.41
N THR A 256 27.25 3.76 3.61
CA THR A 256 27.24 5.08 2.94
C THR A 256 26.84 5.04 1.48
N GLY A 257 26.78 3.85 0.89
CA GLY A 257 26.52 3.65 -0.52
C GLY A 257 27.75 3.86 -1.41
N MET A 258 27.71 3.31 -2.61
CA MET A 258 28.73 3.55 -3.63
C MET A 258 28.65 4.96 -4.24
N GLY A 259 27.55 5.65 -4.05
CA GLY A 259 27.21 6.92 -4.69
C GLY A 259 26.25 6.73 -5.87
N LEU A 260 25.37 7.71 -6.04
CA LEU A 260 24.33 7.70 -7.07
C LEU A 260 24.95 7.55 -8.46
N GLY A 261 24.55 6.51 -9.19
CA GLY A 261 25.07 6.17 -10.51
C GLY A 261 26.41 5.43 -10.49
N GLN A 262 26.95 4.99 -9.36
CA GLN A 262 28.18 4.21 -9.27
C GLN A 262 27.90 2.70 -9.11
N GLY A 263 26.68 2.33 -8.72
CA GLY A 263 26.24 0.94 -8.65
C GLY A 263 25.97 0.31 -10.01
N MET A 264 25.69 -0.97 -9.99
CA MET A 264 25.34 -1.76 -11.19
C MET A 264 23.92 -2.38 -11.06
N PRO A 265 22.87 -1.55 -10.87
CA PRO A 265 21.51 -2.05 -10.67
C PRO A 265 20.99 -2.90 -11.83
N GLY A 266 21.53 -2.73 -13.04
CA GLY A 266 21.19 -3.56 -14.21
C GLY A 266 21.52 -5.05 -14.07
N ASN A 267 22.36 -5.43 -13.10
CA ASN A 267 22.67 -6.84 -12.82
C ASN A 267 21.55 -7.52 -12.00
N ILE A 268 20.66 -6.76 -11.39
CA ILE A 268 19.59 -7.28 -10.56
C ILE A 268 18.33 -7.44 -11.42
N PRO A 269 17.82 -8.67 -11.61
CA PRO A 269 16.57 -8.89 -12.34
C PRO A 269 15.40 -8.14 -11.70
N PHE A 270 14.54 -7.54 -12.54
CA PHE A 270 13.35 -6.80 -12.10
C PHE A 270 13.63 -5.69 -11.07
N VAL A 271 14.83 -5.09 -11.14
CA VAL A 271 15.29 -4.07 -10.21
C VAL A 271 14.32 -2.88 -10.10
N GLU A 272 13.64 -2.53 -11.17
CA GLU A 272 12.66 -1.45 -11.20
C GLU A 272 11.35 -1.79 -10.46
N LYS A 273 11.08 -3.07 -10.18
CA LYS A 273 9.83 -3.55 -9.56
C LYS A 273 10.04 -3.95 -8.10
N ASP A 274 10.29 -5.23 -7.87
CA ASP A 274 10.36 -5.83 -6.52
C ASP A 274 11.74 -5.74 -5.89
N SER A 275 12.81 -5.49 -6.67
CA SER A 275 14.19 -5.41 -6.17
C SER A 275 14.72 -3.97 -6.08
N ILE A 276 13.89 -2.94 -6.21
CA ILE A 276 14.33 -1.53 -6.20
C ILE A 276 15.04 -1.13 -4.90
N PHE A 277 14.66 -1.73 -3.77
CA PHE A 277 15.29 -1.51 -2.48
C PHE A 277 16.78 -1.91 -2.47
N SER A 278 17.14 -2.95 -3.22
CA SER A 278 18.56 -3.38 -3.36
C SER A 278 19.38 -2.35 -4.11
N ALA A 279 18.86 -1.78 -5.21
CA ALA A 279 19.52 -0.70 -5.94
C ALA A 279 19.68 0.59 -5.10
N ILE A 280 18.64 0.92 -4.30
CA ILE A 280 18.71 2.05 -3.35
C ILE A 280 19.82 1.79 -2.32
N SER A 281 19.89 0.58 -1.78
CA SER A 281 20.89 0.21 -0.79
C SER A 281 22.29 0.22 -1.38
N GLU A 282 22.49 -0.22 -2.63
CA GLU A 282 23.78 -0.22 -3.33
C GLU A 282 24.31 1.20 -3.53
N GLU A 283 23.50 2.09 -4.10
CA GLU A 283 23.96 3.43 -4.47
C GLU A 283 23.89 4.44 -3.33
N MET A 284 22.87 4.37 -2.47
CA MET A 284 22.63 5.35 -1.39
C MET A 284 23.02 4.84 0.00
N GLY A 285 23.28 3.54 0.13
CA GLY A 285 23.75 2.90 1.36
C GLY A 285 22.70 2.52 2.36
N GLY A 286 23.11 1.74 3.37
CA GLY A 286 22.23 1.19 4.41
C GLY A 286 21.57 2.27 5.27
N ILE A 287 22.24 3.38 5.55
CA ILE A 287 21.65 4.50 6.32
C ILE A 287 20.43 5.05 5.57
N PHE A 288 20.54 5.30 4.27
CA PHE A 288 19.43 5.80 3.46
C PHE A 288 18.32 4.77 3.34
N ALA A 289 18.68 3.49 3.16
CA ALA A 289 17.71 2.39 3.11
C ALA A 289 16.90 2.27 4.41
N ILE A 290 17.54 2.42 5.58
CA ILE A 290 16.86 2.47 6.87
C ILE A 290 15.93 3.70 6.96
N CYS A 291 16.39 4.88 6.53
CA CYS A 291 15.55 6.09 6.49
C CYS A 291 14.30 5.86 5.60
N LEU A 292 14.45 5.19 4.46
CA LEU A 292 13.31 4.84 3.59
C LEU A 292 12.30 3.94 4.32
N ILE A 293 12.77 2.92 5.03
CA ILE A 293 11.90 2.04 5.85
C ILE A 293 11.20 2.88 6.93
N LEU A 294 11.90 3.78 7.60
CA LEU A 294 11.32 4.66 8.63
C LEU A 294 10.23 5.58 8.06
N ILE A 295 10.38 6.09 6.83
CA ILE A 295 9.33 6.88 6.16
C ILE A 295 8.11 6.01 5.90
N CYS A 296 8.30 4.78 5.42
CA CYS A 296 7.21 3.82 5.24
C CYS A 296 6.53 3.48 6.59
N MET A 297 7.30 3.31 7.67
CA MET A 297 6.77 3.12 9.02
C MET A 297 5.96 4.34 9.50
N CYS A 298 6.44 5.57 9.28
CA CYS A 298 5.72 6.79 9.60
C CYS A 298 4.38 6.88 8.85
N MET A 299 4.34 6.42 7.59
CA MET A 299 3.09 6.34 6.82
C MET A 299 2.11 5.35 7.45
N PHE A 300 2.56 4.15 7.81
CA PHE A 300 1.75 3.13 8.50
C PHE A 300 1.22 3.65 9.84
N LEU A 301 2.10 4.25 10.66
CA LEU A 301 1.71 4.82 11.95
C LEU A 301 0.68 5.95 11.81
N ALA A 302 0.75 6.74 10.74
CA ALA A 302 -0.27 7.74 10.45
C ALA A 302 -1.63 7.10 10.15
N PHE A 303 -1.69 5.98 9.39
CA PHE A 303 -2.93 5.23 9.15
C PHE A 303 -3.49 4.67 10.46
N PHE A 304 -2.63 4.06 11.27
CA PHE A 304 -3.00 3.51 12.57
C PHE A 304 -3.54 4.58 13.52
N ASN A 305 -2.87 5.73 13.62
CA ASN A 305 -3.31 6.84 14.46
C ASN A 305 -4.68 7.39 14.03
N LEU A 306 -4.94 7.47 12.72
CA LEU A 306 -6.26 7.87 12.21
C LEU A 306 -7.33 6.81 12.54
N ALA A 307 -7.00 5.53 12.41
CA ALA A 307 -7.91 4.44 12.78
C ALA A 307 -8.32 4.50 14.26
N MET A 308 -7.40 4.87 15.15
CA MET A 308 -7.68 5.01 16.59
C MET A 308 -8.51 6.25 16.94
N LYS A 309 -8.47 7.30 16.12
CA LYS A 309 -9.19 8.56 16.36
C LYS A 309 -10.63 8.55 15.84
N VAL A 310 -10.89 7.83 14.75
CA VAL A 310 -12.22 7.82 14.13
C VAL A 310 -13.25 7.11 15.01
N LYS A 311 -14.39 7.76 15.25
CA LYS A 311 -15.47 7.22 16.10
C LYS A 311 -16.25 6.08 15.42
N ASN A 312 -16.45 6.20 14.11
CA ASN A 312 -17.20 5.20 13.36
C ASN A 312 -16.36 3.95 13.11
N LYS A 313 -16.79 2.80 13.64
CA LYS A 313 -16.08 1.51 13.52
C LYS A 313 -15.83 1.07 12.08
N PHE A 314 -16.73 1.40 11.14
CA PHE A 314 -16.52 1.07 9.72
C PHE A 314 -15.26 1.72 9.16
N TYR A 315 -15.11 3.02 9.36
CA TYR A 315 -13.91 3.74 8.92
C TYR A 315 -12.65 3.35 9.71
N CYS A 316 -12.82 2.98 11.01
CA CYS A 316 -11.74 2.39 11.80
C CYS A 316 -11.21 1.10 11.15
N TYR A 317 -12.10 0.18 10.78
CA TYR A 317 -11.71 -1.07 10.12
C TYR A 317 -11.08 -0.84 8.74
N ILE A 318 -11.59 0.12 7.95
CA ILE A 318 -10.97 0.49 6.67
C ILE A 318 -9.55 1.00 6.89
N ALA A 319 -9.34 1.95 7.80
CA ALA A 319 -8.02 2.53 8.05
C ALA A 319 -7.02 1.48 8.57
N MET A 320 -7.46 0.58 9.46
CA MET A 320 -6.66 -0.55 9.93
C MET A 320 -6.34 -1.53 8.81
N GLY A 321 -7.32 -1.91 8.00
CA GLY A 321 -7.13 -2.84 6.88
C GLY A 321 -6.17 -2.29 5.82
N LEU A 322 -6.38 -1.06 5.37
CA LEU A 322 -5.50 -0.41 4.39
C LEU A 322 -4.09 -0.17 4.94
N GLY A 323 -3.99 0.22 6.22
CA GLY A 323 -2.69 0.38 6.90
C GLY A 323 -1.94 -0.94 6.99
N THR A 324 -2.62 -2.04 7.34
CA THR A 324 -2.03 -3.37 7.39
C THR A 324 -1.59 -3.83 6.00
N MET A 325 -2.42 -3.62 4.98
CA MET A 325 -2.02 -3.92 3.59
C MET A 325 -0.75 -3.19 3.17
N TYR A 326 -0.70 -1.89 3.43
CA TYR A 326 0.46 -1.06 3.14
C TYR A 326 1.73 -1.58 3.86
N ALA A 327 1.63 -1.80 5.18
CA ALA A 327 2.76 -2.27 5.99
C ALA A 327 3.23 -3.67 5.57
N THR A 328 2.30 -4.59 5.30
CA THR A 328 2.62 -5.94 4.82
C THR A 328 3.28 -5.87 3.44
N GLN A 329 2.81 -5.00 2.54
CA GLN A 329 3.41 -4.82 1.22
C GLN A 329 4.86 -4.35 1.33
N VAL A 330 5.16 -3.37 2.19
CA VAL A 330 6.54 -2.91 2.48
C VAL A 330 7.38 -4.06 3.05
N LEU A 331 6.84 -4.80 4.04
CA LEU A 331 7.54 -5.93 4.65
C LEU A 331 7.86 -7.03 3.63
N LEU A 332 6.93 -7.36 2.74
CA LEU A 332 7.13 -8.39 1.72
C LEU A 332 8.21 -7.98 0.71
N THR A 333 8.23 -6.72 0.29
CA THR A 333 9.22 -6.22 -0.66
C THR A 333 10.62 -6.17 -0.03
N VAL A 334 10.75 -5.47 1.10
CA VAL A 334 12.05 -5.33 1.79
C VAL A 334 12.53 -6.68 2.33
N GLY A 335 11.64 -7.44 2.97
CA GLY A 335 11.96 -8.75 3.53
C GLY A 335 12.36 -9.79 2.47
N GLY A 336 11.75 -9.71 1.27
CA GLY A 336 12.10 -10.57 0.15
C GLY A 336 13.53 -10.37 -0.34
N VAL A 337 13.92 -9.13 -0.61
CA VAL A 337 15.26 -8.82 -1.15
C VAL A 337 16.37 -8.92 -0.11
N THR A 338 16.04 -8.81 1.19
CA THR A 338 16.99 -9.02 2.30
C THR A 338 17.06 -10.48 2.77
N LYS A 339 16.39 -11.41 2.07
CA LYS A 339 16.32 -12.84 2.45
C LYS A 339 15.70 -13.08 3.83
N PHE A 340 14.92 -12.14 4.37
CA PHE A 340 14.19 -12.34 5.62
C PHE A 340 12.97 -13.26 5.43
N ILE A 341 12.30 -13.15 4.27
CA ILE A 341 11.18 -14.00 3.83
C ILE A 341 11.38 -14.39 2.36
N PRO A 342 10.69 -15.42 1.83
CA PRO A 342 10.74 -15.74 0.41
C PRO A 342 10.32 -14.55 -0.46
N LEU A 343 11.03 -14.34 -1.57
CA LEU A 343 10.72 -13.26 -2.52
C LEU A 343 9.34 -13.50 -3.15
N THR A 344 8.47 -12.51 -3.07
CA THR A 344 7.07 -12.63 -3.48
C THR A 344 6.71 -11.87 -4.76
N GLY A 345 7.60 -11.01 -5.26
CA GLY A 345 7.36 -10.20 -6.47
C GLY A 345 6.44 -9.00 -6.25
N VAL A 346 6.24 -8.58 -5.02
CA VAL A 346 5.41 -7.41 -4.65
C VAL A 346 6.24 -6.13 -4.74
N THR A 347 5.68 -5.08 -5.30
CA THR A 347 6.34 -3.78 -5.48
C THR A 347 6.38 -2.95 -4.20
N LEU A 348 7.45 -2.16 -3.99
CA LEU A 348 7.52 -1.20 -2.88
C LEU A 348 6.56 -0.02 -3.14
N PRO A 349 5.56 0.23 -2.25
CA PRO A 349 4.56 1.26 -2.49
C PRO A 349 5.15 2.65 -2.73
N LEU A 350 4.70 3.35 -3.77
CA LEU A 350 5.09 4.70 -4.18
C LEU A 350 6.54 4.83 -4.69
N VAL A 351 7.37 3.80 -4.60
CA VAL A 351 8.79 3.83 -4.98
C VAL A 351 9.03 3.01 -6.25
N SER A 352 8.56 1.76 -6.28
CA SER A 352 8.78 0.85 -7.41
C SER A 352 7.98 1.24 -8.66
N TYR A 353 8.44 0.79 -9.81
CA TYR A 353 7.67 0.83 -11.05
C TYR A 353 6.50 -0.13 -11.01
N GLY A 354 5.29 0.40 -11.25
CA GLY A 354 4.07 -0.42 -11.31
C GLY A 354 2.83 0.45 -11.41
N GLY A 355 2.23 0.54 -12.62
CA GLY A 355 1.11 1.42 -12.88
C GLY A 355 -0.11 1.16 -12.01
N SER A 356 -0.55 -0.09 -11.94
CA SER A 356 -1.72 -0.48 -11.13
C SER A 356 -1.45 -0.34 -9.63
N SER A 357 -0.25 -0.71 -9.17
CA SER A 357 0.15 -0.58 -7.78
C SER A 357 0.24 0.88 -7.35
N MET A 358 0.76 1.75 -8.22
CA MET A 358 0.82 3.18 -7.98
C MET A 358 -0.58 3.80 -7.84
N LEU A 359 -1.47 3.50 -8.81
CA LEU A 359 -2.84 4.00 -8.79
C LEU A 359 -3.60 3.52 -7.54
N SER A 360 -3.52 2.22 -7.22
CA SER A 360 -4.20 1.66 -6.06
C SER A 360 -3.67 2.24 -4.74
N THR A 361 -2.35 2.42 -4.62
CA THR A 361 -1.74 3.01 -3.42
C THR A 361 -2.14 4.48 -3.24
N LEU A 362 -2.16 5.27 -4.31
CA LEU A 362 -2.64 6.66 -4.27
C LEU A 362 -4.14 6.73 -3.94
N MET A 363 -4.97 5.80 -4.44
CA MET A 363 -6.37 5.69 -4.03
C MET A 363 -6.51 5.33 -2.54
N MET A 364 -5.69 4.40 -2.02
CA MET A 364 -5.65 4.08 -0.58
C MET A 364 -5.34 5.32 0.25
N LEU A 365 -4.34 6.11 -0.15
CA LEU A 365 -4.00 7.37 0.50
C LEU A 365 -5.16 8.38 0.43
N GLY A 366 -5.85 8.46 -0.71
CA GLY A 366 -7.05 9.27 -0.86
C GLY A 366 -8.17 8.87 0.11
N ILE A 367 -8.40 7.56 0.30
CA ILE A 367 -9.38 7.04 1.28
C ILE A 367 -8.99 7.45 2.71
N ILE A 368 -7.74 7.27 3.07
CA ILE A 368 -7.23 7.64 4.41
C ILE A 368 -7.31 9.16 4.64
N GLN A 369 -7.02 9.97 3.63
CA GLN A 369 -7.22 11.42 3.70
C GLN A 369 -8.71 11.77 3.87
N GLY A 370 -9.61 11.04 3.20
CA GLY A 370 -11.06 11.18 3.38
C GLY A 370 -11.49 10.88 4.82
N ILE A 371 -10.95 9.82 5.42
CA ILE A 371 -11.19 9.48 6.84
C ILE A 371 -10.65 10.57 7.77
N SER A 372 -9.47 11.12 7.48
CA SER A 372 -8.90 12.24 8.25
C SER A 372 -9.82 13.47 8.23
N LEU A 373 -10.45 13.77 7.09
CA LEU A 373 -11.42 14.87 7.00
C LEU A 373 -12.70 14.60 7.80
N ILE A 374 -13.18 13.34 7.83
CA ILE A 374 -14.34 12.96 8.65
C ILE A 374 -14.03 13.18 10.14
N ILE A 375 -12.86 12.75 10.61
CA ILE A 375 -12.42 12.98 11.99
C ILE A 375 -12.44 14.48 12.31
N ARG A 376 -11.90 15.29 11.41
CA ARG A 376 -11.84 16.73 11.61
C ARG A 376 -13.21 17.40 11.62
N ASP A 377 -14.12 16.95 10.77
CA ASP A 377 -15.50 17.42 10.80
C ASP A 377 -16.20 17.09 12.13
N GLU A 378 -16.01 15.88 12.67
CA GLU A 378 -16.51 15.48 13.98
C GLU A 378 -15.93 16.32 15.12
N GLU A 379 -14.63 16.61 15.08
CA GLU A 379 -13.97 17.49 16.08
C GLU A 379 -14.56 18.91 16.04
N LEU A 380 -14.75 19.47 14.84
CA LEU A 380 -15.31 20.81 14.68
C LEU A 380 -16.79 20.89 15.13
N GLU A 381 -17.58 19.84 14.92
CA GLU A 381 -18.95 19.78 15.41
C GLU A 381 -18.99 19.80 16.94
N VAL A 382 -18.17 19.00 17.60
CA VAL A 382 -18.06 18.95 19.06
C VAL A 382 -17.62 20.32 19.63
N GLU A 383 -16.65 20.97 18.99
CA GLU A 383 -16.18 22.29 19.40
C GLU A 383 -17.27 23.36 19.26
N ARG A 384 -18.04 23.35 18.15
CA ARG A 384 -19.17 24.25 17.94
C ARG A 384 -20.26 24.06 18.99
N GLU A 385 -20.57 22.83 19.34
CA GLU A 385 -21.56 22.50 20.35
C GLU A 385 -21.13 22.96 21.75
N ARG A 386 -19.85 22.73 22.09
CA ARG A 386 -19.26 23.23 23.33
C ARG A 386 -19.33 24.76 23.43
N ASN A 387 -18.95 25.44 22.37
CA ASN A 387 -18.98 26.90 22.31
C ASN A 387 -20.43 27.45 22.39
N ARG A 388 -21.40 26.74 21.83
CA ARG A 388 -22.82 27.07 21.95
C ARG A 388 -23.30 26.96 23.40
N LEU A 389 -23.00 25.85 24.06
CA LEU A 389 -23.38 25.62 25.46
C LEU A 389 -22.72 26.65 26.42
N GLU A 390 -21.47 27.02 26.18
CA GLU A 390 -20.80 28.07 26.96
C GLU A 390 -21.48 29.45 26.78
N ARG A 391 -21.87 29.78 25.53
CA ARG A 391 -22.61 31.03 25.27
C ARG A 391 -23.96 31.04 25.96
N GLU A 392 -24.69 29.93 25.96
CA GLU A 392 -25.98 29.82 26.66
C GLU A 392 -25.82 29.93 28.17
N LYS A 393 -24.80 29.31 28.77
CA LYS A 393 -24.47 29.46 30.21
C LYS A 393 -24.18 30.93 30.58
N ARG A 394 -23.36 31.60 29.77
CA ARG A 394 -23.05 33.03 30.00
C ARG A 394 -24.29 33.93 29.92
N LYS A 395 -25.21 33.63 28.97
CA LYS A 395 -26.50 34.39 28.90
C LYS A 395 -27.35 34.20 30.16
N ARG A 396 -27.51 32.92 30.60
CA ARG A 396 -28.27 32.61 31.84
C ARG A 396 -27.71 33.28 33.10
N ILE A 397 -26.37 33.35 33.20
CA ILE A 397 -25.72 34.05 34.32
C ILE A 397 -26.05 35.54 34.28
N LYS A 398 -25.89 36.19 33.11
CA LYS A 398 -26.23 37.62 32.95
C LYS A 398 -27.72 37.95 33.22
N GLU A 399 -28.63 37.04 32.83
CA GLU A 399 -30.08 37.21 33.13
C GLU A 399 -30.36 37.09 34.62
N LYS A 400 -29.72 36.14 35.32
CA LYS A 400 -29.83 36.02 36.79
C LYS A 400 -29.25 37.22 37.54
N GLU A 401 -28.15 37.80 37.06
CA GLU A 401 -27.58 39.03 37.62
C GLU A 401 -28.51 40.24 37.42
N LYS A 402 -29.13 40.38 36.25
CA LYS A 402 -30.11 41.43 35.99
C LYS A 402 -31.43 41.31 36.81
N GLN A 403 -31.81 40.11 37.23
CA GLN A 403 -32.97 39.86 38.05
C GLN A 403 -32.73 40.11 39.57
N LYS A 404 -31.46 40.26 39.96
CA LYS A 404 -31.06 40.53 41.35
C LYS A 404 -30.85 42.03 41.66
N ILE A 405 -30.89 42.88 40.64
CA ILE A 405 -30.89 44.34 40.70
C ILE A 405 -32.33 44.88 40.57
#